data_ad46952ac4a9972c812d41396c986e95
#
_entry.id   ad46952ac4a9972c812d41396c986e95
#
_cell.length_a   1.000
_cell.length_b   1.000
_cell.length_c   1.000
_cell.angle_alpha   90.00
_cell.angle_beta   90.00
_cell.angle_gamma   90.00
#
_symmetry.space_group_name_H-M   'P 1'
#
loop_
_entity.id
_entity.type
_entity.pdbx_description
1 polymer ?
#
loop_
_entity_poly.entity_id
_entity_poly.type
_entity_poly.pdbx_seq_one_letter_code
_entity_poly.pdbx_strand_id
1 'polypeptide(L)'
;MEAHILANTPVPTLLILGAGIDQNYPIKIAKAEGLRVLAADSNPNAPGFKFADEAAVVSNRDVAALKKLCDESAGRGFPIVGVLVMGTDIPQVAAELALHLNIAGPSVDTGVWTTNKFLMKEKLRQAGVAVPWYALADSFATLQHLMQEHGGRKFVIKPTDRSGARGVFVVHTDDADLKALYDEAKAEAYGGEVIVEEFIEGDQISTESILWQGKAYTPGFVDRNYEMLERFAPSVIENGGNHPSKVTGSLKDTINKLVERAAAALGIENGVAKGDVVIANDGTPMIIEMAARLSGGDFSESLIPLGCGVNIVKTAIQIATGREPDVAELSDKWEKAVANRYFFGSPGKVVAIDGLEKARELPWVRKLEVYVQPGDIIGQIKFHAGRLGVFTVVADSRDEVQERVHTIYDLIRFEIAASG
;
A
#
# COMPACT_ATOMS: atom_id res chain seq x y z
N MET A 1 21.06 38.57 33.10
CA MET A 1 21.81 37.30 32.88
C MET A 1 20.83 36.13 32.81
N GLU A 2 19.74 36.28 32.02
CA GLU A 2 18.66 35.27 31.88
C GLU A 2 18.23 34.99 30.43
N ALA A 3 19.05 35.36 29.45
CA ALA A 3 18.65 35.25 28.02
C ALA A 3 19.35 34.11 27.23
N HIS A 4 19.99 33.14 27.90
CA HIS A 4 20.80 32.12 27.22
C HIS A 4 20.44 30.66 27.50
N ILE A 5 19.29 30.34 28.12
CA ILE A 5 18.92 28.96 28.46
C ILE A 5 17.76 28.41 27.56
N LEU A 6 17.24 29.17 26.62
CA LEU A 6 16.18 28.68 25.68
C LEU A 6 16.71 28.05 24.38
N ALA A 7 18.02 27.95 24.21
CA ALA A 7 18.62 27.30 23.06
C ALA A 7 19.01 25.85 23.41
N ASN A 8 18.21 24.89 23.09
CA ASN A 8 18.51 23.45 22.83
C ASN A 8 17.57 22.44 23.48
N THR A 9 16.27 22.70 23.55
CA THR A 9 15.36 21.57 23.73
C THR A 9 15.30 20.80 22.40
N PRO A 10 15.70 19.53 22.37
CA PRO A 10 15.60 18.73 21.14
C PRO A 10 14.18 18.70 20.60
N VAL A 11 14.01 18.91 19.30
CA VAL A 11 12.69 18.87 18.66
C VAL A 11 12.47 17.47 18.10
N PRO A 12 11.50 16.70 18.66
CA PRO A 12 11.24 15.35 18.22
C PRO A 12 10.80 15.35 16.74
N THR A 13 11.48 14.52 15.94
CA THR A 13 11.29 14.49 14.49
C THR A 13 10.83 13.10 14.06
N LEU A 14 9.77 13.04 13.25
CA LEU A 14 9.35 11.82 12.56
C LEU A 14 10.06 11.74 11.21
N LEU A 15 10.72 10.62 10.94
CA LEU A 15 11.24 10.31 9.61
C LEU A 15 10.14 9.59 8.81
N ILE A 16 9.78 10.13 7.65
CA ILE A 16 8.87 9.48 6.69
C ILE A 16 9.69 9.02 5.49
N LEU A 17 9.64 7.72 5.21
CA LEU A 17 10.33 7.11 4.08
C LEU A 17 9.45 7.16 2.82
N GLY A 18 9.86 8.02 1.91
CA GLY A 18 9.12 8.44 0.74
C GLY A 18 8.50 9.83 0.90
N ALA A 19 8.35 10.53 -0.20
CA ALA A 19 7.69 11.84 -0.30
C ALA A 19 6.80 11.94 -1.55
N GLY A 20 6.28 10.81 -2.04
CA GLY A 20 5.30 10.75 -3.12
C GLY A 20 3.93 11.30 -2.70
N ILE A 21 2.94 11.14 -3.55
CA ILE A 21 1.56 11.62 -3.32
C ILE A 21 0.97 10.97 -2.05
N ASP A 22 1.12 9.67 -1.88
CA ASP A 22 0.60 8.92 -0.72
C ASP A 22 1.17 9.44 0.61
N GLN A 23 2.41 9.96 0.62
CA GLN A 23 3.05 10.47 1.84
C GLN A 23 2.62 11.89 2.21
N ASN A 24 1.90 12.60 1.35
CA ASN A 24 1.37 13.94 1.69
C ASN A 24 0.46 13.90 2.93
N TYR A 25 -0.34 12.85 3.05
CA TYR A 25 -1.29 12.71 4.15
C TYR A 25 -0.58 12.48 5.50
N PRO A 26 0.27 11.46 5.67
CA PRO A 26 0.97 11.23 6.94
C PRO A 26 1.91 12.39 7.33
N ILE A 27 2.51 13.12 6.38
CA ILE A 27 3.28 14.33 6.69
C ILE A 27 2.38 15.38 7.37
N LYS A 28 1.19 15.64 6.82
CA LYS A 28 0.24 16.60 7.39
C LYS A 28 -0.28 16.15 8.76
N ILE A 29 -0.58 14.87 8.94
CA ILE A 29 -1.05 14.32 10.22
C ILE A 29 0.06 14.43 11.28
N ALA A 30 1.30 14.08 10.95
CA ALA A 30 2.43 14.20 11.88
C ALA A 30 2.63 15.65 12.36
N LYS A 31 2.52 16.60 11.45
CA LYS A 31 2.60 18.04 11.80
C LYS A 31 1.43 18.49 12.69
N ALA A 32 0.22 17.99 12.43
CA ALA A 32 -0.95 18.26 13.28
C ALA A 32 -0.81 17.63 14.68
N GLU A 33 -0.04 16.53 14.81
CA GLU A 33 0.34 15.92 16.09
C GLU A 33 1.52 16.63 16.79
N GLY A 34 1.99 17.75 16.25
CA GLY A 34 3.08 18.57 16.84
C GLY A 34 4.49 18.03 16.58
N LEU A 35 4.65 17.10 15.64
CA LEU A 35 5.96 16.56 15.27
C LEU A 35 6.60 17.39 14.15
N ARG A 36 7.92 17.56 14.23
CA ARG A 36 8.72 17.94 13.08
C ARG A 36 8.83 16.76 12.14
N VAL A 37 8.81 16.99 10.83
CA VAL A 37 8.86 15.94 9.81
C VAL A 37 10.10 16.10 8.94
N LEU A 38 10.91 15.06 8.87
CA LEU A 38 11.95 14.84 7.89
C LEU A 38 11.42 13.81 6.86
N ALA A 39 11.34 14.19 5.59
CA ALA A 39 10.96 13.28 4.52
C ALA A 39 12.16 12.91 3.65
N ALA A 40 12.34 11.63 3.34
CA ALA A 40 13.42 11.12 2.51
C ALA A 40 12.87 10.45 1.25
N ASP A 41 13.32 10.90 0.07
CA ASP A 41 12.95 10.34 -1.23
C ASP A 41 14.10 10.50 -2.22
N SER A 42 14.25 9.55 -3.15
CA SER A 42 15.25 9.64 -4.22
C SER A 42 14.91 10.67 -5.31
N ASN A 43 13.63 11.01 -5.45
CA ASN A 43 13.17 12.02 -6.40
C ASN A 43 13.31 13.43 -5.80
N PRO A 44 14.19 14.30 -6.31
CA PRO A 44 14.37 15.66 -5.78
C PRO A 44 13.11 16.54 -5.93
N ASN A 45 12.18 16.14 -6.80
CA ASN A 45 10.92 16.84 -7.05
C ASN A 45 9.72 16.13 -6.39
N ALA A 46 9.95 15.29 -5.38
CA ALA A 46 8.88 14.57 -4.71
C ALA A 46 7.84 15.53 -4.12
N PRO A 47 6.54 15.34 -4.40
CA PRO A 47 5.50 16.32 -4.05
C PRO A 47 5.30 16.50 -2.54
N GLY A 48 5.71 15.55 -1.72
CA GLY A 48 5.62 15.61 -0.26
C GLY A 48 6.64 16.54 0.37
N PHE A 49 7.76 16.82 -0.28
CA PHE A 49 8.82 17.69 0.27
C PHE A 49 8.31 19.08 0.65
N LYS A 50 7.37 19.64 -0.11
CA LYS A 50 6.78 20.95 0.20
C LYS A 50 5.97 21.00 1.49
N PHE A 51 5.60 19.87 2.06
CA PHE A 51 4.84 19.77 3.31
C PHE A 51 5.73 19.40 4.50
N ALA A 52 6.89 18.79 4.27
CA ALA A 52 7.85 18.44 5.30
C ALA A 52 8.59 19.68 5.83
N ASP A 53 9.13 19.58 7.06
CA ASP A 53 9.98 20.63 7.64
C ASP A 53 11.41 20.51 7.11
N GLU A 54 11.82 19.32 6.72
CA GLU A 54 13.10 19.05 6.06
C GLU A 54 12.92 17.98 4.98
N ALA A 55 13.54 18.21 3.82
CA ALA A 55 13.59 17.29 2.69
C ALA A 55 15.00 16.74 2.55
N ALA A 56 15.12 15.42 2.38
CA ALA A 56 16.37 14.74 2.11
C ALA A 56 16.29 13.96 0.81
N VAL A 57 17.13 14.29 -0.16
CA VAL A 57 17.21 13.54 -1.43
C VAL A 57 18.13 12.34 -1.20
N VAL A 58 17.53 11.26 -0.71
CA VAL A 58 18.20 9.99 -0.37
C VAL A 58 17.28 8.84 -0.76
N SER A 59 17.85 7.78 -1.36
CA SER A 59 17.07 6.58 -1.62
C SER A 59 16.53 5.99 -0.32
N ASN A 60 15.23 5.75 -0.27
CA ASN A 60 14.58 5.09 0.86
C ASN A 60 14.95 3.61 1.02
N ARG A 61 15.88 3.10 0.19
CA ARG A 61 16.49 1.76 0.31
C ARG A 61 17.98 1.82 0.67
N ASP A 62 18.60 3.01 0.72
CA ASP A 62 19.99 3.17 1.15
C ASP A 62 20.04 3.32 2.68
N VAL A 63 20.04 2.18 3.37
CA VAL A 63 20.03 2.13 4.83
C VAL A 63 21.24 2.86 5.43
N ALA A 64 22.42 2.77 4.80
CA ALA A 64 23.63 3.42 5.32
C ALA A 64 23.51 4.95 5.27
N ALA A 65 23.04 5.48 4.12
CA ALA A 65 22.80 6.91 3.97
C ALA A 65 21.68 7.41 4.90
N LEU A 66 20.62 6.62 5.10
CA LEU A 66 19.53 6.97 6.01
C LEU A 66 19.95 6.97 7.48
N LYS A 67 20.78 6.01 7.93
CA LYS A 67 21.37 6.00 9.28
C LYS A 67 22.20 7.29 9.52
N LYS A 68 23.07 7.61 8.56
CA LYS A 68 23.87 8.85 8.61
C LYS A 68 22.98 10.10 8.66
N LEU A 69 21.93 10.17 7.86
CA LEU A 69 20.95 11.27 7.87
C LEU A 69 20.31 11.43 9.25
N CYS A 70 19.92 10.31 9.89
CA CYS A 70 19.34 10.33 11.24
C CYS A 70 20.34 10.86 12.29
N ASP A 71 21.60 10.40 12.25
CA ASP A 71 22.64 10.84 13.17
C ASP A 71 22.97 12.33 12.98
N GLU A 72 23.05 12.81 11.74
CA GLU A 72 23.24 14.22 11.42
C GLU A 72 22.05 15.09 11.88
N SER A 73 20.81 14.59 11.74
CA SER A 73 19.61 15.28 12.23
C SER A 73 19.65 15.43 13.76
N ALA A 74 20.00 14.36 14.47
CA ALA A 74 20.15 14.37 15.91
C ALA A 74 21.26 15.36 16.37
N GLY A 75 22.39 15.38 15.65
CA GLY A 75 23.50 16.33 15.91
C GLY A 75 23.12 17.80 15.75
N ARG A 76 22.07 18.10 14.97
CA ARG A 76 21.50 19.44 14.81
C ARG A 76 20.38 19.75 15.81
N GLY A 77 20.08 18.86 16.75
CA GLY A 77 19.01 19.04 17.74
C GLY A 77 17.64 18.54 17.29
N PHE A 78 17.57 17.73 16.23
CA PHE A 78 16.36 17.15 15.68
C PHE A 78 16.41 15.61 15.73
N PRO A 79 16.38 15.00 16.94
CA PRO A 79 16.45 13.55 17.06
C PRO A 79 15.24 12.88 16.39
N ILE A 80 15.50 11.81 15.63
CA ILE A 80 14.43 10.99 15.07
C ILE A 80 13.84 10.14 16.20
N VAL A 81 12.55 10.29 16.44
CA VAL A 81 11.80 9.57 17.50
C VAL A 81 10.86 8.51 16.93
N GLY A 82 10.73 8.43 15.60
CA GLY A 82 9.90 7.44 14.92
C GLY A 82 10.22 7.36 13.44
N VAL A 83 9.98 6.22 12.84
CA VAL A 83 10.09 5.98 11.38
C VAL A 83 8.74 5.48 10.87
N LEU A 84 8.22 6.11 9.83
CA LEU A 84 6.93 5.75 9.23
C LEU A 84 7.09 5.37 7.76
N VAL A 85 6.40 4.29 7.37
CA VAL A 85 6.30 3.82 5.98
C VAL A 85 4.83 3.77 5.58
N MET A 86 4.50 4.34 4.42
CA MET A 86 3.18 4.27 3.80
C MET A 86 3.32 4.07 2.29
N GLY A 87 2.59 3.11 1.73
CA GLY A 87 2.53 2.89 0.27
C GLY A 87 3.80 2.33 -0.40
N THR A 88 4.83 1.98 0.37
CA THR A 88 6.10 1.43 -0.13
C THR A 88 6.51 0.19 0.66
N ASP A 89 6.94 -0.89 -0.03
CA ASP A 89 7.32 -2.14 0.64
C ASP A 89 8.79 -2.12 1.09
N ILE A 90 9.03 -1.38 2.16
CA ILE A 90 10.34 -1.25 2.83
C ILE A 90 10.24 -1.38 4.37
N PRO A 91 9.39 -2.24 4.95
CA PRO A 91 9.36 -2.44 6.40
C PRO A 91 10.71 -2.83 6.97
N GLN A 92 11.54 -3.56 6.21
CA GLN A 92 12.90 -3.91 6.61
C GLN A 92 13.76 -2.67 6.88
N VAL A 93 13.70 -1.65 5.99
CA VAL A 93 14.47 -0.42 6.18
C VAL A 93 14.02 0.31 7.45
N ALA A 94 12.70 0.40 7.67
CA ALA A 94 12.17 1.01 8.91
C ALA A 94 12.63 0.27 10.16
N ALA A 95 12.65 -1.08 10.12
CA ALA A 95 13.12 -1.91 11.22
C ALA A 95 14.62 -1.70 11.53
N GLU A 96 15.46 -1.63 10.49
CA GLU A 96 16.90 -1.40 10.65
C GLU A 96 17.20 0.01 11.19
N LEU A 97 16.42 1.01 10.80
CA LEU A 97 16.54 2.37 11.33
C LEU A 97 16.05 2.44 12.78
N ALA A 98 14.92 1.80 13.10
CA ALA A 98 14.41 1.76 14.48
C ALA A 98 15.41 1.08 15.43
N LEU A 99 16.03 -0.03 14.99
CA LEU A 99 17.09 -0.69 15.75
C LEU A 99 18.32 0.22 15.94
N HIS A 100 18.79 0.89 14.86
CA HIS A 100 19.95 1.81 14.93
C HIS A 100 19.71 2.97 15.91
N LEU A 101 18.51 3.50 15.93
CA LEU A 101 18.11 4.64 16.76
C LEU A 101 17.65 4.24 18.17
N ASN A 102 17.50 2.96 18.44
CA ASN A 102 16.91 2.43 19.68
C ASN A 102 15.54 3.03 20.00
N ILE A 103 14.64 3.07 18.99
CA ILE A 103 13.27 3.58 19.08
C ILE A 103 12.23 2.48 18.78
N ALA A 104 10.95 2.78 19.00
CA ALA A 104 9.85 1.89 18.67
C ALA A 104 9.82 1.55 17.17
N GLY A 105 9.59 0.27 16.84
CA GLY A 105 9.50 -0.21 15.47
C GLY A 105 9.41 -1.73 15.40
N PRO A 106 9.18 -2.30 14.22
CA PRO A 106 9.21 -3.74 14.03
C PRO A 106 10.62 -4.30 14.27
N SER A 107 10.72 -5.58 14.62
CA SER A 107 12.03 -6.26 14.62
C SER A 107 12.59 -6.35 13.21
N VAL A 108 13.92 -6.51 13.06
CA VAL A 108 14.55 -6.70 11.76
C VAL A 108 13.99 -7.94 11.05
N ASP A 109 13.78 -9.02 11.78
CA ASP A 109 13.18 -10.24 11.26
C ASP A 109 11.76 -10.00 10.74
N THR A 110 10.91 -9.29 11.50
CA THR A 110 9.58 -8.86 11.05
C THR A 110 9.67 -8.03 9.77
N GLY A 111 10.61 -7.08 9.73
CA GLY A 111 10.87 -6.27 8.54
C GLY A 111 11.21 -7.12 7.32
N VAL A 112 12.11 -8.09 7.45
CA VAL A 112 12.49 -9.01 6.37
C VAL A 112 11.30 -9.86 5.92
N TRP A 113 10.58 -10.50 6.85
CA TRP A 113 9.44 -11.36 6.50
C TRP A 113 8.30 -10.59 5.84
N THR A 114 8.06 -9.35 6.24
CA THR A 114 6.97 -8.52 5.66
C THR A 114 7.40 -7.73 4.42
N THR A 115 8.66 -7.82 4.02
CA THR A 115 9.19 -7.29 2.75
C THR A 115 9.25 -8.37 1.67
N ASN A 116 9.70 -9.59 2.01
CA ASN A 116 9.88 -10.70 1.07
C ASN A 116 8.65 -11.64 1.11
N LYS A 117 7.90 -11.70 0.02
CA LYS A 117 6.65 -12.47 -0.11
C LYS A 117 6.83 -13.98 0.08
N PHE A 118 7.97 -14.53 -0.33
CA PHE A 118 8.25 -15.95 -0.13
C PHE A 118 8.50 -16.25 1.36
N LEU A 119 9.37 -15.48 2.01
CA LEU A 119 9.65 -15.64 3.44
C LEU A 119 8.41 -15.39 4.30
N MET A 120 7.59 -14.40 3.93
CA MET A 120 6.30 -14.16 4.56
C MET A 120 5.41 -15.41 4.52
N LYS A 121 5.22 -16.00 3.34
CA LYS A 121 4.37 -17.19 3.18
C LYS A 121 4.93 -18.39 3.92
N GLU A 122 6.26 -18.58 3.96
CA GLU A 122 6.89 -19.63 4.75
C GLU A 122 6.56 -19.48 6.25
N LYS A 123 6.62 -18.26 6.80
CA LYS A 123 6.25 -18.00 8.20
C LYS A 123 4.77 -18.26 8.47
N LEU A 124 3.91 -17.78 7.57
CA LEU A 124 2.46 -18.00 7.69
C LEU A 124 2.10 -19.48 7.62
N ARG A 125 2.69 -20.23 6.69
CA ARG A 125 2.49 -21.67 6.55
C ARG A 125 2.95 -22.44 7.80
N GLN A 126 4.13 -22.11 8.33
CA GLN A 126 4.66 -22.70 9.56
C GLN A 126 3.75 -22.48 10.77
N ALA A 127 3.05 -21.34 10.81
CA ALA A 127 2.07 -20.99 11.84
C ALA A 127 0.65 -21.55 11.56
N GLY A 128 0.46 -22.33 10.49
CA GLY A 128 -0.84 -22.87 10.09
C GLY A 128 -1.83 -21.80 9.64
N VAL A 129 -1.35 -20.67 9.16
CA VAL A 129 -2.17 -19.63 8.51
C VAL A 129 -2.40 -20.02 7.06
N ALA A 130 -3.67 -19.97 6.60
CA ALA A 130 -4.03 -20.32 5.24
C ALA A 130 -3.46 -19.31 4.25
N VAL A 131 -2.72 -19.81 3.25
CA VAL A 131 -2.17 -19.07 2.10
C VAL A 131 -2.39 -19.89 0.83
N PRO A 132 -2.52 -19.27 -0.36
CA PRO A 132 -2.48 -20.00 -1.63
C PRO A 132 -1.22 -20.83 -1.75
N TRP A 133 -1.26 -21.94 -2.50
CA TRP A 133 -0.03 -22.66 -2.83
C TRP A 133 0.99 -21.74 -3.49
N TYR A 134 2.27 -21.92 -3.18
CA TYR A 134 3.36 -21.09 -3.69
C TYR A 134 4.68 -21.85 -3.73
N ALA A 135 5.57 -21.41 -4.61
CA ALA A 135 6.95 -21.90 -4.68
C ALA A 135 7.89 -20.80 -5.22
N LEU A 136 9.17 -20.92 -4.90
CA LEU A 136 10.22 -20.04 -5.45
C LEU A 136 10.69 -20.60 -6.80
N ALA A 137 10.69 -19.76 -7.84
CA ALA A 137 11.16 -20.09 -9.17
C ALA A 137 12.48 -19.36 -9.46
N ASP A 138 13.60 -20.01 -9.24
CA ASP A 138 14.95 -19.47 -9.48
C ASP A 138 15.33 -19.39 -10.97
N SER A 139 14.69 -20.24 -11.78
CA SER A 139 14.85 -20.30 -13.23
C SER A 139 13.53 -20.54 -13.94
N PHE A 140 13.48 -20.23 -15.24
CA PHE A 140 12.30 -20.52 -16.06
C PHE A 140 11.99 -22.01 -16.12
N ALA A 141 13.02 -22.86 -16.17
CA ALA A 141 12.85 -24.32 -16.14
C ALA A 141 12.23 -24.78 -14.81
N THR A 142 12.65 -24.21 -13.69
CA THR A 142 12.05 -24.47 -12.37
C THR A 142 10.59 -24.01 -12.34
N LEU A 143 10.26 -22.82 -12.87
CA LEU A 143 8.87 -22.35 -12.98
C LEU A 143 7.99 -23.35 -13.72
N GLN A 144 8.41 -23.79 -14.91
CA GLN A 144 7.66 -24.75 -15.72
C GLN A 144 7.44 -26.08 -14.98
N HIS A 145 8.49 -26.59 -14.32
CA HIS A 145 8.41 -27.81 -13.55
C HIS A 145 7.41 -27.70 -12.40
N LEU A 146 7.50 -26.62 -11.60
CA LEU A 146 6.61 -26.36 -10.47
C LEU A 146 5.14 -26.24 -10.89
N MET A 147 4.85 -25.52 -11.98
CA MET A 147 3.50 -25.39 -12.51
C MET A 147 2.94 -26.73 -13.01
N GLN A 148 3.79 -27.56 -13.67
CA GLN A 148 3.41 -28.89 -14.13
C GLN A 148 3.17 -29.85 -12.96
N GLU A 149 4.05 -29.85 -11.95
CA GLU A 149 3.92 -30.71 -10.76
C GLU A 149 2.66 -30.36 -9.95
N HIS A 150 2.34 -29.09 -9.81
CA HIS A 150 1.10 -28.64 -9.15
C HIS A 150 -0.16 -29.10 -9.90
N GLY A 151 -0.11 -29.19 -11.22
CA GLY A 151 -1.24 -29.66 -12.06
C GLY A 151 -2.37 -28.64 -12.24
N GLY A 152 -2.25 -27.44 -11.68
CA GLY A 152 -3.15 -26.30 -11.92
C GLY A 152 -2.94 -25.70 -13.31
N ARG A 153 -3.87 -24.84 -13.73
CA ARG A 153 -3.80 -24.18 -15.05
C ARG A 153 -3.48 -22.69 -14.96
N LYS A 154 -3.86 -22.03 -13.86
CA LYS A 154 -3.80 -20.58 -13.70
C LYS A 154 -2.99 -20.22 -12.47
N PHE A 155 -1.99 -19.38 -12.66
CA PHE A 155 -1.05 -18.99 -11.62
C PHE A 155 -0.83 -17.48 -11.62
N VAL A 156 -0.21 -17.00 -10.53
CA VAL A 156 0.37 -15.66 -10.45
C VAL A 156 1.88 -15.79 -10.34
N ILE A 157 2.63 -15.12 -11.19
CA ILE A 157 4.06 -14.94 -11.01
C ILE A 157 4.34 -13.50 -10.60
N LYS A 158 5.25 -13.30 -9.67
CA LYS A 158 5.59 -11.97 -9.15
C LYS A 158 6.97 -11.92 -8.50
N PRO A 159 7.63 -10.75 -8.49
CA PRO A 159 8.82 -10.51 -7.67
C PRO A 159 8.53 -10.74 -6.19
N THR A 160 9.52 -11.26 -5.45
CA THR A 160 9.36 -11.45 -3.98
C THR A 160 9.35 -10.14 -3.20
N ASP A 161 9.89 -9.04 -3.75
CA ASP A 161 10.27 -7.81 -3.03
C ASP A 161 9.82 -6.50 -3.70
N ARG A 162 8.72 -6.56 -4.51
CA ARG A 162 8.18 -5.37 -5.22
C ARG A 162 6.76 -5.05 -4.79
N SER A 163 6.39 -3.76 -4.94
CA SER A 163 5.05 -3.21 -4.70
C SER A 163 4.41 -2.63 -5.95
N GLY A 164 3.12 -2.29 -5.87
CA GLY A 164 2.37 -1.59 -6.91
C GLY A 164 2.15 -2.41 -8.17
N ALA A 165 2.06 -3.72 -8.05
CA ALA A 165 1.83 -4.69 -9.13
C ALA A 165 2.93 -4.72 -10.22
N ARG A 166 4.14 -4.21 -9.94
CA ARG A 166 5.27 -4.31 -10.88
C ARG A 166 5.72 -5.75 -11.02
N GLY A 167 5.76 -6.25 -12.26
CA GLY A 167 6.14 -7.62 -12.56
C GLY A 167 5.17 -8.67 -12.04
N VAL A 168 3.91 -8.31 -11.78
CA VAL A 168 2.86 -9.23 -11.30
C VAL A 168 1.99 -9.61 -12.49
N PHE A 169 1.97 -10.90 -12.83
CA PHE A 169 1.24 -11.42 -13.98
C PHE A 169 0.38 -12.62 -13.61
N VAL A 170 -0.83 -12.65 -14.14
CA VAL A 170 -1.63 -13.87 -14.19
C VAL A 170 -1.21 -14.65 -15.43
N VAL A 171 -0.82 -15.90 -15.26
CA VAL A 171 -0.26 -16.73 -16.33
C VAL A 171 -0.93 -18.12 -16.35
N HIS A 172 -0.91 -18.76 -17.54
CA HIS A 172 -1.32 -20.13 -17.73
C HIS A 172 -0.12 -21.00 -18.13
N THR A 173 -0.25 -22.29 -17.91
CA THR A 173 0.83 -23.26 -18.23
C THR A 173 1.17 -23.34 -19.71
N ASP A 174 0.23 -22.95 -20.58
CA ASP A 174 0.32 -22.99 -22.04
C ASP A 174 0.47 -21.60 -22.69
N ASP A 175 0.69 -20.54 -21.90
CA ASP A 175 0.93 -19.19 -22.44
C ASP A 175 2.20 -19.15 -23.28
N ALA A 176 2.08 -18.69 -24.52
CA ALA A 176 3.19 -18.64 -25.47
C ALA A 176 4.30 -17.65 -25.03
N ASP A 177 3.96 -16.63 -24.26
CA ASP A 177 4.83 -15.57 -23.76
C ASP A 177 5.27 -15.78 -22.30
N LEU A 178 4.94 -16.94 -21.68
CA LEU A 178 5.25 -17.24 -20.28
C LEU A 178 6.72 -16.95 -19.92
N LYS A 179 7.65 -17.29 -20.84
CA LYS A 179 9.09 -17.00 -20.60
C LYS A 179 9.38 -15.50 -20.54
N ALA A 180 8.78 -14.72 -21.42
CA ALA A 180 8.98 -13.27 -21.45
C ALA A 180 8.41 -12.61 -20.18
N LEU A 181 7.25 -13.06 -19.71
CA LEU A 181 6.64 -12.59 -18.47
C LEU A 181 7.47 -12.97 -17.24
N TYR A 182 8.05 -14.18 -17.21
CA TYR A 182 8.97 -14.58 -16.14
C TYR A 182 10.22 -13.70 -16.12
N ASP A 183 10.82 -13.46 -17.31
CA ASP A 183 12.03 -12.63 -17.43
C ASP A 183 11.72 -11.17 -16.99
N GLU A 184 10.53 -10.63 -17.34
CA GLU A 184 10.07 -9.30 -16.90
C GLU A 184 9.87 -9.27 -15.36
N ALA A 185 9.22 -10.27 -14.79
CA ALA A 185 9.04 -10.36 -13.33
C ALA A 185 10.38 -10.44 -12.60
N LYS A 186 11.33 -11.21 -13.14
CA LYS A 186 12.68 -11.36 -12.58
C LYS A 186 13.49 -10.06 -12.67
N ALA A 187 13.37 -9.34 -13.78
CA ALA A 187 14.06 -8.05 -13.98
C ALA A 187 13.51 -6.96 -13.03
N GLU A 188 12.23 -7.04 -12.65
CA GLU A 188 11.61 -6.14 -11.69
C GLU A 188 12.02 -6.44 -10.23
N ALA A 189 12.44 -7.67 -9.90
CA ALA A 189 12.84 -8.07 -8.56
C ALA A 189 14.19 -7.43 -8.16
N TYR A 190 14.25 -6.79 -6.99
CA TYR A 190 15.51 -6.27 -6.45
C TYR A 190 16.50 -7.38 -6.12
N GLY A 191 16.00 -8.48 -5.52
CA GLY A 191 16.79 -9.69 -5.24
C GLY A 191 16.89 -10.66 -6.42
N GLY A 192 16.22 -10.39 -7.56
CA GLY A 192 16.19 -11.28 -8.72
C GLY A 192 15.38 -12.56 -8.52
N GLU A 193 14.55 -12.63 -7.48
CA GLU A 193 13.74 -13.81 -7.14
C GLU A 193 12.28 -13.64 -7.60
N VAL A 194 11.72 -14.71 -8.17
CA VAL A 194 10.32 -14.80 -8.59
C VAL A 194 9.61 -15.88 -7.78
N ILE A 195 8.45 -15.55 -7.23
CA ILE A 195 7.52 -16.50 -6.62
C ILE A 195 6.41 -16.82 -7.62
N VAL A 196 6.04 -18.09 -7.71
CA VAL A 196 4.83 -18.56 -8.38
C VAL A 196 3.80 -18.96 -7.33
N GLU A 197 2.54 -18.58 -7.53
CA GLU A 197 1.43 -18.88 -6.64
C GLU A 197 0.24 -19.41 -7.44
N GLU A 198 -0.55 -20.28 -6.84
CA GLU A 198 -1.84 -20.63 -7.40
C GLU A 198 -2.75 -19.40 -7.46
N PHE A 199 -3.40 -19.17 -8.60
CA PHE A 199 -4.42 -18.12 -8.70
C PHE A 199 -5.72 -18.62 -8.06
N ILE A 200 -6.10 -18.03 -6.95
CA ILE A 200 -7.37 -18.34 -6.29
C ILE A 200 -8.46 -17.42 -6.84
N GLU A 201 -9.48 -18.05 -7.41
CA GLU A 201 -10.69 -17.33 -7.84
C GLU A 201 -11.57 -17.01 -6.63
N GLY A 202 -12.03 -15.75 -6.56
CA GLY A 202 -12.88 -15.29 -5.48
C GLY A 202 -12.76 -13.79 -5.19
N ASP A 203 -13.54 -13.33 -4.23
CA ASP A 203 -13.53 -11.95 -3.79
C ASP A 203 -12.23 -11.62 -3.03
N GLN A 204 -11.68 -10.45 -3.27
CA GLN A 204 -10.49 -9.99 -2.56
C GLN A 204 -10.82 -8.83 -1.61
N ILE A 205 -10.25 -8.92 -0.42
CA ILE A 205 -10.39 -7.93 0.66
C ILE A 205 -9.01 -7.39 1.00
N SER A 206 -8.90 -6.07 1.14
CA SER A 206 -7.79 -5.46 1.85
C SER A 206 -8.20 -5.15 3.28
N THR A 207 -7.35 -5.54 4.21
CA THR A 207 -7.49 -5.18 5.63
C THR A 207 -6.35 -4.25 6.03
N GLU A 208 -6.65 -3.32 6.93
CA GLU A 208 -5.62 -2.52 7.59
C GLU A 208 -5.92 -2.48 9.08
N SER A 209 -4.97 -2.96 9.85
CA SER A 209 -5.10 -3.18 11.28
C SER A 209 -4.01 -2.44 12.03
N ILE A 210 -4.37 -1.90 13.18
CA ILE A 210 -3.42 -1.53 14.22
C ILE A 210 -3.25 -2.74 15.15
N LEU A 211 -2.02 -3.17 15.33
CA LEU A 211 -1.63 -4.11 16.35
C LEU A 211 -1.16 -3.30 17.57
N TRP A 212 -1.74 -3.61 18.73
CA TRP A 212 -1.30 -3.08 20.01
C TRP A 212 -1.29 -4.19 21.06
N GLN A 213 -0.10 -4.47 21.59
CA GLN A 213 0.14 -5.57 22.54
C GLN A 213 -0.36 -6.92 21.98
N GLY A 214 -0.13 -7.18 20.69
CA GLY A 214 -0.50 -8.41 20.00
C GLY A 214 -1.98 -8.51 19.60
N LYS A 215 -2.84 -7.58 20.02
CA LYS A 215 -4.26 -7.55 19.62
C LYS A 215 -4.45 -6.70 18.37
N ALA A 216 -5.23 -7.22 17.41
CA ALA A 216 -5.56 -6.52 16.18
C ALA A 216 -6.86 -5.71 16.31
N TYR A 217 -6.82 -4.46 15.87
CA TYR A 217 -7.95 -3.58 15.66
C TYR A 217 -8.00 -3.25 14.17
N THR A 218 -9.05 -3.68 13.47
CA THR A 218 -9.14 -3.65 12.01
C THR A 218 -10.28 -2.73 11.52
N PRO A 219 -10.11 -1.40 11.58
CA PRO A 219 -11.10 -0.46 11.02
C PRO A 219 -11.09 -0.49 9.48
N GLY A 220 -9.96 -0.83 8.87
CA GLY A 220 -9.83 -0.98 7.42
C GLY A 220 -10.28 -2.36 6.96
N PHE A 221 -11.48 -2.45 6.34
CA PHE A 221 -12.00 -3.68 5.77
C PHE A 221 -12.74 -3.32 4.48
N VAL A 222 -12.07 -3.53 3.33
CA VAL A 222 -12.45 -2.95 2.04
C VAL A 222 -12.44 -4.02 0.95
N ASP A 223 -13.51 -4.07 0.14
CA ASP A 223 -13.50 -4.91 -1.07
C ASP A 223 -12.55 -4.29 -2.11
N ARG A 224 -11.63 -5.08 -2.65
CA ARG A 224 -10.78 -4.68 -3.78
C ARG A 224 -11.53 -4.80 -5.09
N ASN A 225 -11.31 -3.86 -5.99
CA ASN A 225 -11.96 -3.88 -7.30
C ASN A 225 -10.97 -4.31 -8.40
N TYR A 226 -11.25 -5.45 -9.00
CA TYR A 226 -10.48 -6.03 -10.11
C TYR A 226 -11.29 -6.14 -11.41
N GLU A 227 -12.31 -5.29 -11.61
CA GLU A 227 -13.14 -5.27 -12.82
C GLU A 227 -12.34 -5.05 -14.11
N MET A 228 -11.11 -4.52 -13.99
CA MET A 228 -10.22 -4.27 -15.12
C MET A 228 -9.21 -5.41 -15.39
N LEU A 229 -9.30 -6.53 -14.65
CA LEU A 229 -8.29 -7.62 -14.75
C LEU A 229 -8.16 -8.17 -16.17
N GLU A 230 -9.27 -8.45 -16.84
CA GLU A 230 -9.27 -8.96 -18.22
C GLU A 230 -8.73 -7.91 -19.22
N ARG A 231 -9.07 -6.63 -19.01
CA ARG A 231 -8.60 -5.54 -19.89
C ARG A 231 -7.09 -5.40 -19.91
N PHE A 232 -6.45 -5.62 -18.78
CA PHE A 232 -5.01 -5.43 -18.61
C PHE A 232 -4.22 -6.74 -18.54
N ALA A 233 -4.89 -7.90 -18.79
CA ALA A 233 -4.20 -9.17 -18.80
C ALA A 233 -2.98 -9.15 -19.74
N PRO A 234 -1.86 -9.77 -19.33
CA PRO A 234 -1.67 -10.61 -18.14
C PRO A 234 -1.38 -9.80 -16.85
N SER A 235 -1.26 -8.46 -16.93
CA SER A 235 -0.94 -7.60 -15.78
C SER A 235 -2.10 -7.51 -14.80
N VAL A 236 -1.78 -7.50 -13.50
CA VAL A 236 -2.78 -7.39 -12.43
C VAL A 236 -2.97 -5.92 -12.05
N ILE A 237 -4.03 -5.30 -12.58
CA ILE A 237 -4.35 -3.88 -12.34
C ILE A 237 -5.63 -3.78 -11.51
N GLU A 238 -5.49 -3.25 -10.31
CA GLU A 238 -6.61 -2.94 -9.42
C GLU A 238 -7.22 -1.58 -9.76
N ASN A 239 -8.54 -1.48 -9.71
CA ASN A 239 -9.29 -0.22 -9.84
C ASN A 239 -9.88 0.25 -8.50
N GLY A 240 -9.02 0.34 -7.48
CA GLY A 240 -9.41 0.83 -6.17
C GLY A 240 -10.27 -0.14 -5.36
N GLY A 241 -11.12 0.39 -4.49
CA GLY A 241 -11.90 -0.43 -3.58
C GLY A 241 -13.23 0.22 -3.15
N ASN A 242 -13.99 -0.52 -2.34
CA ASN A 242 -15.26 -0.10 -1.78
C ASN A 242 -15.30 -0.37 -0.27
N HIS A 243 -15.63 0.66 0.50
CA HIS A 243 -15.95 0.57 1.92
C HIS A 243 -17.44 0.90 2.11
N PRO A 244 -18.19 0.25 3.04
CA PRO A 244 -17.78 -0.97 3.74
C PRO A 244 -17.69 -2.17 2.78
N SER A 245 -16.98 -3.20 3.21
CA SER A 245 -16.95 -4.48 2.48
C SER A 245 -18.34 -5.14 2.48
N LYS A 246 -18.62 -5.96 1.44
CA LYS A 246 -19.79 -6.88 1.41
C LYS A 246 -19.67 -7.96 2.47
N VAL A 247 -18.46 -8.25 2.93
CA VAL A 247 -18.21 -9.31 3.91
C VAL A 247 -18.56 -8.83 5.30
N THR A 248 -19.51 -9.52 5.93
CA THR A 248 -20.04 -9.20 7.25
C THR A 248 -20.17 -10.46 8.12
N GLY A 249 -20.61 -10.31 9.37
CA GLY A 249 -20.91 -11.40 10.28
C GLY A 249 -19.72 -12.34 10.52
N SER A 250 -20.00 -13.63 10.62
CA SER A 250 -19.01 -14.66 10.99
C SER A 250 -17.81 -14.75 10.04
N LEU A 251 -17.97 -14.44 8.76
CA LEU A 251 -16.87 -14.45 7.81
C LEU A 251 -15.91 -13.27 8.07
N LYS A 252 -16.44 -12.06 8.37
CA LYS A 252 -15.63 -10.92 8.81
C LYS A 252 -14.84 -11.26 10.07
N ASP A 253 -15.48 -11.89 11.06
CA ASP A 253 -14.80 -12.33 12.28
C ASP A 253 -13.72 -13.36 12.03
N THR A 254 -13.97 -14.29 11.09
CA THR A 254 -12.97 -15.31 10.68
C THR A 254 -11.76 -14.65 10.03
N ILE A 255 -11.97 -13.66 9.15
CA ILE A 255 -10.89 -12.93 8.50
C ILE A 255 -10.10 -12.09 9.52
N ASN A 256 -10.79 -11.42 10.46
CA ASN A 256 -10.11 -10.65 11.51
C ASN A 256 -9.19 -11.55 12.36
N LYS A 257 -9.66 -12.75 12.75
CA LYS A 257 -8.84 -13.75 13.46
C LYS A 257 -7.68 -14.27 12.60
N LEU A 258 -7.90 -14.46 11.30
CA LEU A 258 -6.86 -14.87 10.35
C LEU A 258 -5.77 -13.80 10.26
N VAL A 259 -6.14 -12.51 10.16
CA VAL A 259 -5.22 -11.36 10.12
C VAL A 259 -4.44 -11.26 11.44
N GLU A 260 -5.10 -11.41 12.60
CA GLU A 260 -4.43 -11.38 13.91
C GLU A 260 -3.40 -12.50 14.05
N ARG A 261 -3.77 -13.74 13.66
CA ARG A 261 -2.83 -14.87 13.65
C ARG A 261 -1.67 -14.68 12.70
N ALA A 262 -1.94 -14.11 11.50
CA ALA A 262 -0.91 -13.82 10.52
C ALA A 262 0.05 -12.73 11.02
N ALA A 263 -0.45 -11.67 11.64
CA ALA A 263 0.37 -10.63 12.25
C ALA A 263 1.26 -11.18 13.37
N ALA A 264 0.69 -12.03 14.25
CA ALA A 264 1.45 -12.69 15.30
C ALA A 264 2.55 -13.61 14.74
N ALA A 265 2.26 -14.38 13.68
CA ALA A 265 3.24 -15.25 13.02
C ALA A 265 4.42 -14.47 12.40
N LEU A 266 4.16 -13.25 11.96
CA LEU A 266 5.16 -12.33 11.40
C LEU A 266 5.83 -11.44 12.48
N GLY A 267 5.49 -11.62 13.76
CA GLY A 267 6.07 -10.85 14.85
C GLY A 267 5.62 -9.38 14.90
N ILE A 268 4.46 -9.06 14.36
CA ILE A 268 3.90 -7.71 14.45
C ILE A 268 3.10 -7.61 15.75
N GLU A 269 3.72 -7.11 16.82
CA GLU A 269 3.07 -6.93 18.13
C GLU A 269 2.50 -5.52 18.30
N ASN A 270 3.23 -4.51 17.84
CA ASN A 270 2.84 -3.11 17.89
C ASN A 270 3.13 -2.45 16.53
N GLY A 271 2.14 -1.79 15.94
CA GLY A 271 2.29 -1.15 14.63
C GLY A 271 1.14 -1.42 13.69
N VAL A 272 1.43 -1.44 12.41
CA VAL A 272 0.43 -1.62 11.35
C VAL A 272 0.61 -2.98 10.69
N ALA A 273 -0.50 -3.66 10.43
CA ALA A 273 -0.56 -4.84 9.56
C ALA A 273 -1.56 -4.57 8.42
N LYS A 274 -1.04 -4.38 7.21
CA LYS A 274 -1.82 -4.34 5.97
C LYS A 274 -1.91 -5.77 5.43
N GLY A 275 -3.11 -6.30 5.29
CA GLY A 275 -3.36 -7.64 4.75
C GLY A 275 -4.17 -7.62 3.45
N ASP A 276 -3.78 -8.44 2.48
CA ASP A 276 -4.60 -8.78 1.33
C ASP A 276 -5.08 -10.22 1.48
N VAL A 277 -6.38 -10.40 1.43
CA VAL A 277 -7.06 -11.67 1.66
C VAL A 277 -7.89 -12.01 0.43
N VAL A 278 -7.80 -13.25 -0.05
CA VAL A 278 -8.74 -13.81 -1.01
C VAL A 278 -9.73 -14.71 -0.28
N ILE A 279 -10.99 -14.61 -0.63
CA ILE A 279 -12.04 -15.53 -0.19
C ILE A 279 -12.33 -16.44 -1.37
N ALA A 280 -11.85 -17.67 -1.30
CA ALA A 280 -12.07 -18.65 -2.35
C ALA A 280 -13.58 -18.92 -2.55
N ASN A 281 -13.96 -19.48 -3.71
CA ASN A 281 -15.36 -19.75 -4.04
C ASN A 281 -16.07 -20.69 -3.04
N ASP A 282 -15.33 -21.47 -2.28
CA ASP A 282 -15.87 -22.31 -1.19
C ASP A 282 -16.04 -21.54 0.14
N GLY A 283 -15.72 -20.25 0.16
CA GLY A 283 -15.80 -19.38 1.33
C GLY A 283 -14.56 -19.38 2.22
N THR A 284 -13.50 -20.10 1.85
CA THR A 284 -12.24 -20.17 2.64
C THR A 284 -11.40 -18.90 2.46
N PRO A 285 -11.12 -18.12 3.51
CA PRO A 285 -10.23 -16.98 3.41
C PRO A 285 -8.76 -17.40 3.51
N MET A 286 -7.92 -16.83 2.64
CA MET A 286 -6.47 -17.06 2.62
C MET A 286 -5.72 -15.73 2.53
N ILE A 287 -4.57 -15.62 3.21
CA ILE A 287 -3.69 -14.45 3.11
C ILE A 287 -2.90 -14.53 1.80
N ILE A 288 -3.09 -13.54 0.93
CA ILE A 288 -2.25 -13.33 -0.27
C ILE A 288 -0.94 -12.66 0.13
N GLU A 289 -1.05 -11.58 0.90
CA GLU A 289 0.09 -10.76 1.33
C GLU A 289 -0.22 -10.08 2.66
N MET A 290 0.82 -9.90 3.49
CA MET A 290 0.77 -9.04 4.68
C MET A 290 2.06 -8.23 4.80
N ALA A 291 1.92 -6.93 5.07
CA ALA A 291 3.04 -6.00 5.21
C ALA A 291 2.92 -5.17 6.51
N ALA A 292 4.06 -4.97 7.18
CA ALA A 292 4.13 -4.15 8.41
C ALA A 292 4.25 -2.65 8.08
N ARG A 293 3.25 -2.10 7.40
CA ARG A 293 3.21 -0.69 6.97
C ARG A 293 1.79 -0.24 6.62
N LEU A 294 1.58 1.07 6.55
CA LEU A 294 0.34 1.67 6.06
C LEU A 294 0.15 1.45 4.57
N SER A 295 -1.09 1.26 4.16
CA SER A 295 -1.48 1.19 2.74
C SER A 295 -1.31 2.54 2.05
N GLY A 296 -0.91 2.49 0.77
CA GLY A 296 -1.05 3.61 -0.16
C GLY A 296 -2.35 3.54 -0.97
N GLY A 297 -2.40 4.31 -2.05
CA GLY A 297 -3.51 4.25 -3.00
C GLY A 297 -4.86 4.65 -2.41
N ASP A 298 -4.88 5.67 -1.59
CA ASP A 298 -6.07 6.22 -0.93
C ASP A 298 -6.75 5.33 0.13
N PHE A 299 -6.16 4.19 0.47
CA PHE A 299 -6.76 3.29 1.44
C PHE A 299 -6.74 3.90 2.86
N SER A 300 -5.54 4.18 3.40
CA SER A 300 -5.37 4.70 4.76
C SER A 300 -5.77 6.17 4.91
N GLU A 301 -5.64 6.95 3.83
CA GLU A 301 -5.91 8.41 3.86
C GLU A 301 -7.36 8.78 3.52
N SER A 302 -8.08 7.95 2.76
CA SER A 302 -9.41 8.29 2.25
C SER A 302 -10.46 7.24 2.62
N LEU A 303 -10.32 5.97 2.18
CA LEU A 303 -11.36 4.96 2.34
C LEU A 303 -11.72 4.73 3.81
N ILE A 304 -10.73 4.54 4.68
CA ILE A 304 -10.97 4.29 6.11
C ILE A 304 -11.53 5.54 6.80
N PRO A 305 -10.89 6.73 6.78
CA PRO A 305 -11.38 7.86 7.52
C PRO A 305 -12.71 8.40 7.01
N LEU A 306 -12.99 8.34 5.71
CA LEU A 306 -14.27 8.74 5.15
C LEU A 306 -15.37 7.70 5.44
N GLY A 307 -15.02 6.42 5.41
CA GLY A 307 -15.95 5.31 5.58
C GLY A 307 -16.39 5.09 7.03
N CYS A 308 -15.45 5.09 7.97
CA CYS A 308 -15.75 4.78 9.38
C CYS A 308 -15.27 5.85 10.40
N GLY A 309 -14.61 6.92 9.96
CA GLY A 309 -14.17 8.01 10.86
C GLY A 309 -12.89 7.73 11.64
N VAL A 310 -12.22 6.62 11.39
CA VAL A 310 -10.99 6.24 12.08
C VAL A 310 -9.78 6.83 11.38
N ASN A 311 -8.93 7.57 12.09
CA ASN A 311 -7.66 8.04 11.57
C ASN A 311 -6.53 7.05 11.93
N ILE A 312 -6.42 5.98 11.16
CA ILE A 312 -5.43 4.94 11.38
C ILE A 312 -3.98 5.45 11.24
N VAL A 313 -3.76 6.46 10.39
CA VAL A 313 -2.43 7.08 10.20
C VAL A 313 -1.98 7.81 11.46
N LYS A 314 -2.88 8.53 12.14
CA LYS A 314 -2.60 9.16 13.43
C LYS A 314 -2.14 8.12 14.46
N THR A 315 -2.87 7.02 14.59
CA THR A 315 -2.54 5.95 15.53
C THR A 315 -1.21 5.28 15.20
N ALA A 316 -0.94 5.04 13.89
CA ALA A 316 0.35 4.50 13.45
C ALA A 316 1.53 5.43 13.80
N ILE A 317 1.35 6.76 13.67
CA ILE A 317 2.35 7.75 14.07
C ILE A 317 2.58 7.73 15.59
N GLN A 318 1.52 7.61 16.39
CA GLN A 318 1.64 7.50 17.86
C GLN A 318 2.49 6.28 18.23
N ILE A 319 2.20 5.11 17.69
CA ILE A 319 2.96 3.89 17.97
C ILE A 319 4.42 4.03 17.48
N ALA A 320 4.63 4.52 16.26
CA ALA A 320 5.97 4.70 15.71
C ALA A 320 6.85 5.65 16.52
N THR A 321 6.22 6.59 17.23
CA THR A 321 6.91 7.54 18.15
C THR A 321 6.93 7.07 19.60
N GLY A 322 6.61 5.80 19.87
CA GLY A 322 6.61 5.19 21.21
C GLY A 322 5.49 5.68 22.12
N ARG A 323 4.46 6.34 21.59
CA ARG A 323 3.28 6.79 22.35
C ARG A 323 2.23 5.68 22.39
N GLU A 324 1.61 5.50 23.53
CA GLU A 324 0.48 4.58 23.67
C GLU A 324 -0.73 5.11 22.86
N PRO A 325 -1.32 4.28 21.99
CA PRO A 325 -2.50 4.68 21.24
C PRO A 325 -3.76 4.62 22.10
N ASP A 326 -4.70 5.54 21.88
CA ASP A 326 -6.06 5.36 22.38
C ASP A 326 -6.80 4.38 21.46
N VAL A 327 -6.89 3.11 21.88
CA VAL A 327 -7.51 2.06 21.09
C VAL A 327 -9.03 2.25 20.93
N ALA A 328 -9.67 3.07 21.77
CA ALA A 328 -11.09 3.43 21.60
C ALA A 328 -11.33 4.26 20.33
N GLU A 329 -10.32 5.05 19.92
CA GLU A 329 -10.36 5.83 18.67
C GLU A 329 -10.31 4.95 17.40
N LEU A 330 -10.02 3.65 17.53
CA LEU A 330 -10.02 2.68 16.43
C LEU A 330 -11.40 2.03 16.18
N SER A 331 -12.41 2.42 16.95
CA SER A 331 -13.80 1.99 16.71
C SER A 331 -14.48 2.88 15.68
N ASP A 332 -15.34 2.29 14.86
CA ASP A 332 -16.11 3.01 13.87
C ASP A 332 -16.98 4.10 14.53
N LYS A 333 -16.87 5.34 14.04
CA LYS A 333 -17.62 6.52 14.49
C LYS A 333 -18.89 6.74 13.68
N TRP A 334 -18.92 6.24 12.46
CA TRP A 334 -20.03 6.21 11.52
C TRP A 334 -19.80 5.14 10.48
N GLU A 335 -20.79 4.88 9.65
CA GLU A 335 -20.64 4.06 8.45
C GLU A 335 -21.11 4.84 7.23
N LYS A 336 -20.24 5.02 6.24
CA LYS A 336 -20.53 5.62 4.94
C LYS A 336 -20.00 4.72 3.83
N ALA A 337 -20.74 4.68 2.73
CA ALA A 337 -20.24 4.06 1.53
C ALA A 337 -19.22 4.98 0.86
N VAL A 338 -18.02 4.44 0.62
CA VAL A 338 -16.93 5.15 -0.04
C VAL A 338 -16.35 4.27 -1.12
N ALA A 339 -16.10 4.84 -2.29
CA ALA A 339 -15.34 4.20 -3.34
C ALA A 339 -14.23 5.11 -3.82
N ASN A 340 -13.04 4.55 -4.01
CA ASN A 340 -12.02 5.19 -4.83
C ASN A 340 -11.88 4.43 -6.14
N ARG A 341 -11.61 5.16 -7.23
CA ARG A 341 -11.39 4.62 -8.57
C ARG A 341 -10.29 5.38 -9.26
N TYR A 342 -9.72 4.73 -10.25
CA TYR A 342 -8.64 5.29 -11.04
C TYR A 342 -9.07 5.54 -12.47
N PHE A 343 -8.43 6.51 -13.12
CA PHE A 343 -8.57 6.73 -14.56
C PHE A 343 -7.49 5.95 -15.31
N PHE A 344 -7.92 5.40 -16.45
CA PHE A 344 -7.07 4.61 -17.34
C PHE A 344 -7.22 5.13 -18.77
N GLY A 345 -6.12 5.13 -19.52
CA GLY A 345 -6.09 5.51 -20.92
C GLY A 345 -5.47 4.46 -21.82
N SER A 346 -5.65 4.60 -23.12
CA SER A 346 -4.88 3.85 -24.11
C SER A 346 -3.53 4.53 -24.35
N PRO A 347 -2.50 3.80 -24.82
CA PRO A 347 -1.23 4.41 -25.22
C PRO A 347 -1.45 5.52 -26.26
N GLY A 348 -0.81 6.66 -26.03
CA GLY A 348 -0.97 7.83 -26.91
C GLY A 348 -0.60 9.14 -26.24
N LYS A 349 -0.86 10.25 -26.92
CA LYS A 349 -0.63 11.60 -26.43
C LYS A 349 -1.92 12.17 -25.87
N VAL A 350 -1.89 12.65 -24.62
CA VAL A 350 -3.01 13.38 -24.01
C VAL A 350 -3.22 14.69 -24.77
N VAL A 351 -4.42 14.89 -25.33
CA VAL A 351 -4.81 16.09 -26.07
C VAL A 351 -5.58 17.04 -25.17
N ALA A 352 -6.60 16.52 -24.48
CA ALA A 352 -7.44 17.30 -23.58
C ALA A 352 -7.94 16.42 -22.41
N ILE A 353 -8.35 17.09 -21.33
CA ILE A 353 -9.00 16.46 -20.17
C ILE A 353 -10.19 17.35 -19.81
N ASP A 354 -11.40 16.83 -20.05
CA ASP A 354 -12.64 17.57 -19.86
C ASP A 354 -13.37 17.13 -18.59
N GLY A 355 -14.24 17.99 -18.08
CA GLY A 355 -15.18 17.69 -17.00
C GLY A 355 -14.65 17.85 -15.58
N LEU A 356 -13.36 18.13 -15.39
CA LEU A 356 -12.72 18.18 -14.06
C LEU A 356 -13.38 19.20 -13.13
N GLU A 357 -13.64 20.42 -13.60
CA GLU A 357 -14.23 21.48 -12.76
C GLU A 357 -15.65 21.10 -12.31
N LYS A 358 -16.47 20.58 -13.23
CA LYS A 358 -17.83 20.12 -12.90
C LYS A 358 -17.81 18.98 -11.87
N ALA A 359 -16.86 18.05 -11.99
CA ALA A 359 -16.72 16.96 -11.05
C ALA A 359 -16.27 17.44 -9.66
N ARG A 360 -15.37 18.45 -9.57
CA ARG A 360 -14.92 19.06 -8.32
C ARG A 360 -16.02 19.80 -7.56
N GLU A 361 -17.01 20.34 -8.26
CA GLU A 361 -18.16 21.04 -7.66
C GLU A 361 -19.16 20.09 -6.98
N LEU A 362 -19.09 18.78 -7.25
CA LEU A 362 -20.00 17.80 -6.66
C LEU A 362 -19.68 17.58 -5.17
N PRO A 363 -20.62 17.81 -4.25
CA PRO A 363 -20.36 17.81 -2.80
C PRO A 363 -19.95 16.43 -2.24
N TRP A 364 -20.23 15.38 -2.97
CA TRP A 364 -19.89 14.00 -2.61
C TRP A 364 -18.57 13.51 -3.22
N VAL A 365 -17.89 14.32 -4.03
CA VAL A 365 -16.50 14.09 -4.45
C VAL A 365 -15.57 14.59 -3.36
N ARG A 366 -14.77 13.69 -2.79
CA ARG A 366 -13.86 13.99 -1.69
C ARG A 366 -12.41 14.14 -2.12
N LYS A 367 -12.06 13.47 -3.21
CA LYS A 367 -10.75 13.57 -3.86
C LYS A 367 -10.95 13.50 -5.37
N LEU A 368 -10.20 14.30 -6.10
CA LEU A 368 -10.07 14.22 -7.56
C LEU A 368 -8.69 14.76 -7.94
N GLU A 369 -7.80 13.86 -8.28
CA GLU A 369 -6.43 14.15 -8.69
C GLU A 369 -6.17 13.54 -10.06
N VAL A 370 -5.53 14.30 -10.94
CA VAL A 370 -5.10 13.85 -12.27
C VAL A 370 -3.59 13.92 -12.31
N TYR A 371 -2.95 12.85 -12.77
CA TYR A 371 -1.50 12.68 -12.77
C TYR A 371 -0.84 13.05 -14.10
N VAL A 372 -1.67 13.34 -15.11
CA VAL A 372 -1.24 13.69 -16.47
C VAL A 372 -1.84 15.01 -16.91
N GLN A 373 -1.22 15.64 -17.89
CA GLN A 373 -1.67 16.90 -18.48
C GLN A 373 -1.63 16.82 -19.99
N PRO A 374 -2.33 17.73 -20.72
CA PRO A 374 -2.21 17.83 -22.17
C PRO A 374 -0.74 17.95 -22.61
N GLY A 375 -0.36 17.10 -23.56
CA GLY A 375 1.01 16.98 -24.05
C GLY A 375 1.77 15.75 -23.55
N ASP A 376 1.36 15.16 -22.43
CA ASP A 376 1.99 13.96 -21.88
C ASP A 376 1.78 12.73 -22.78
N ILE A 377 2.77 11.85 -22.81
CA ILE A 377 2.72 10.56 -23.53
C ILE A 377 2.39 9.45 -22.53
N ILE A 378 1.29 8.77 -22.78
CA ILE A 378 0.86 7.59 -22.01
C ILE A 378 1.41 6.34 -22.70
N GLY A 379 2.11 5.50 -21.94
CA GLY A 379 2.53 4.17 -22.37
C GLY A 379 1.48 3.10 -22.09
N GLN A 380 1.82 1.84 -22.35
CA GLN A 380 1.03 0.70 -21.92
C GLN A 380 0.98 0.63 -20.38
N ILE A 381 -0.21 0.46 -19.83
CA ILE A 381 -0.40 0.34 -18.38
C ILE A 381 -0.12 -1.11 -17.98
N LYS A 382 1.02 -1.32 -17.30
CA LYS A 382 1.49 -2.63 -16.83
C LYS A 382 1.48 -2.77 -15.31
N PHE A 383 1.39 -1.65 -14.57
CA PHE A 383 1.40 -1.58 -13.11
C PHE A 383 0.68 -0.32 -12.62
N HIS A 384 0.48 -0.21 -11.31
CA HIS A 384 -0.38 0.83 -10.72
C HIS A 384 0.06 2.27 -11.01
N ALA A 385 1.36 2.54 -11.18
CA ALA A 385 1.83 3.89 -11.49
C ALA A 385 1.49 4.37 -12.92
N GLY A 386 0.97 3.49 -13.79
CA GLY A 386 0.45 3.88 -15.11
C GLY A 386 -0.97 4.47 -15.07
N ARG A 387 -1.61 4.56 -13.92
CA ARG A 387 -2.92 5.20 -13.74
C ARG A 387 -2.86 6.68 -14.05
N LEU A 388 -3.90 7.25 -14.67
CA LEU A 388 -3.92 8.65 -15.09
C LEU A 388 -4.42 9.61 -14.02
N GLY A 389 -4.99 9.09 -12.95
CA GLY A 389 -5.53 9.87 -11.85
C GLY A 389 -6.39 9.02 -10.95
N VAL A 390 -6.90 9.62 -9.87
CA VAL A 390 -7.74 8.99 -8.86
C VAL A 390 -8.89 9.92 -8.48
N PHE A 391 -10.03 9.33 -8.16
CA PHE A 391 -11.11 10.03 -7.48
C PHE A 391 -11.68 9.18 -6.34
N THR A 392 -12.22 9.87 -5.34
CA THR A 392 -12.90 9.24 -4.19
C THR A 392 -14.26 9.88 -4.01
N VAL A 393 -15.29 9.06 -3.96
CA VAL A 393 -16.69 9.47 -3.78
C VAL A 393 -17.27 8.84 -2.53
N VAL A 394 -18.21 9.55 -1.89
CA VAL A 394 -18.89 9.13 -0.65
C VAL A 394 -20.38 9.13 -0.89
N ALA A 395 -21.10 8.17 -0.32
CA ALA A 395 -22.57 8.05 -0.36
C ALA A 395 -23.14 7.47 0.95
N ASP A 396 -24.43 7.37 1.05
CA ASP A 396 -25.11 6.74 2.20
C ASP A 396 -25.32 5.24 2.00
N SER A 397 -25.21 4.75 0.75
CA SER A 397 -25.33 3.33 0.43
C SER A 397 -24.31 2.87 -0.63
N ARG A 398 -24.08 1.55 -0.71
CA ARG A 398 -23.19 0.96 -1.73
C ARG A 398 -23.73 1.15 -3.15
N ASP A 399 -25.03 1.09 -3.36
CA ASP A 399 -25.63 1.27 -4.69
C ASP A 399 -25.45 2.72 -5.15
N GLU A 400 -25.73 3.68 -4.29
CA GLU A 400 -25.52 5.10 -4.57
C GLU A 400 -24.06 5.44 -4.83
N VAL A 401 -23.10 4.84 -4.10
CA VAL A 401 -21.68 5.09 -4.38
C VAL A 401 -21.26 4.57 -5.74
N GLN A 402 -21.83 3.48 -6.24
CA GLN A 402 -21.58 2.99 -7.61
C GLN A 402 -22.18 3.94 -8.66
N GLU A 403 -23.39 4.47 -8.46
CA GLU A 403 -23.99 5.49 -9.34
C GLU A 403 -23.10 6.73 -9.40
N ARG A 404 -22.56 7.18 -8.28
CA ARG A 404 -21.62 8.30 -8.20
C ARG A 404 -20.30 8.02 -8.91
N VAL A 405 -19.78 6.79 -8.82
CA VAL A 405 -18.63 6.34 -9.60
C VAL A 405 -18.88 6.45 -11.10
N HIS A 406 -20.01 5.94 -11.59
CA HIS A 406 -20.37 6.04 -13.00
C HIS A 406 -20.53 7.51 -13.44
N THR A 407 -21.15 8.34 -12.60
CA THR A 407 -21.29 9.78 -12.89
C THR A 407 -19.92 10.44 -13.12
N ILE A 408 -18.90 10.13 -12.32
CA ILE A 408 -17.56 10.68 -12.51
C ILE A 408 -16.93 10.19 -13.82
N TYR A 409 -17.06 8.89 -14.15
CA TYR A 409 -16.55 8.35 -15.41
C TYR A 409 -17.24 8.96 -16.64
N ASP A 410 -18.53 9.30 -16.54
CA ASP A 410 -19.28 9.96 -17.62
C ASP A 410 -18.89 11.46 -17.78
N LEU A 411 -18.58 12.13 -16.68
CA LEU A 411 -18.20 13.54 -16.66
C LEU A 411 -16.79 13.78 -17.15
N ILE A 412 -15.83 12.94 -16.72
CA ILE A 412 -14.41 13.16 -16.99
C ILE A 412 -13.98 12.34 -18.19
N ARG A 413 -13.49 13.03 -19.21
CA ARG A 413 -13.03 12.44 -20.46
C ARG A 413 -11.58 12.81 -20.73
N PHE A 414 -10.77 11.79 -21.04
CA PHE A 414 -9.42 11.95 -21.53
C PHE A 414 -9.44 11.78 -23.05
N GLU A 415 -9.15 12.84 -23.77
CA GLU A 415 -8.91 12.77 -25.21
C GLU A 415 -7.44 12.40 -25.43
N ILE A 416 -7.21 11.22 -26.03
CA ILE A 416 -5.89 10.65 -26.25
C ILE A 416 -5.74 10.34 -27.74
N ALA A 417 -4.81 11.05 -28.40
CA ALA A 417 -4.45 10.76 -29.77
C ALA A 417 -3.51 9.56 -29.81
N ALA A 418 -3.81 8.57 -30.66
CA ALA A 418 -2.93 7.43 -30.87
C ALA A 418 -1.53 7.92 -31.26
N SER A 419 -0.49 7.30 -30.68
CA SER A 419 0.89 7.49 -31.17
C SER A 419 0.97 6.85 -32.54
N GLY A 420 1.26 7.65 -33.57
CA GLY A 420 1.45 7.17 -34.94
C GLY A 420 2.62 6.23 -35.08
#